data_71791d0883441a104fb8a928d2699fd5
#
_entry.id   71791d0883441a104fb8a928d2699fd5
#
_cell.length_a   1.000
_cell.length_b   1.000
_cell.length_c   1.000
_cell.angle_alpha   90.00
_cell.angle_beta   90.00
_cell.angle_gamma   90.00
#
_symmetry.space_group_name_H-M   'P 1'
#
loop_
_entity.id
_entity.type
_entity.pdbx_description
1 polymer ?
#
loop_
_entity_poly.entity_id
_entity_poly.type
_entity_poly.pdbx_seq_one_letter_code
_entity_poly.pdbx_strand_id
1 'polypeptide(L)'
;MRIETQRCLIRNFNESDVYALYCILSSPKVMEYIEPPFTEEKTKIFIENNGLIPSPLVYALEYKNNNKLIGHVIFHEYDSKRYEIGWIISEEYWNQGIADEITKSLINFARKKLIHSLIIECDPRQNKTIKLSVRNGFKLISDKELCIYELVL
;
A
#
# COMPACT_ATOMS: atom_id res chain seq x y z
N MET A 1 -13.05 -2.74 -3.09
CA MET A 1 -12.76 -3.00 -1.65
C MET A 1 -13.08 -1.74 -0.85
N ARG A 2 -13.65 -1.88 0.35
CA ARG A 2 -13.85 -0.78 1.28
C ARG A 2 -13.48 -1.25 2.70
N ILE A 3 -12.47 -0.64 3.30
CA ILE A 3 -12.02 -0.95 4.67
C ILE A 3 -11.91 0.36 5.43
N GLU A 4 -12.62 0.44 6.56
CA GLU A 4 -12.48 1.55 7.50
C GLU A 4 -11.54 1.15 8.64
N THR A 5 -10.58 2.01 8.91
CA THR A 5 -9.71 1.94 10.08
C THR A 5 -10.12 3.03 11.10
N GLN A 6 -9.39 3.17 12.17
CA GLN A 6 -9.63 4.25 13.12
C GLN A 6 -9.54 5.64 12.45
N ARG A 7 -8.51 5.87 11.63
CA ARG A 7 -8.20 7.18 11.04
C ARG A 7 -8.36 7.25 9.54
N CYS A 8 -8.37 6.10 8.85
CA CYS A 8 -8.32 6.05 7.40
C CYS A 8 -9.49 5.27 6.80
N LEU A 9 -9.71 5.53 5.52
CA LEU A 9 -10.60 4.78 4.64
C LEU A 9 -9.79 4.28 3.45
N ILE A 10 -9.77 2.97 3.24
CA ILE A 10 -9.28 2.34 2.01
C ILE A 10 -10.49 2.14 1.10
N ARG A 11 -10.46 2.72 -0.09
CA ARG A 11 -11.57 2.70 -1.06
C ARG A 11 -11.07 2.54 -2.49
N ASN A 12 -11.95 2.24 -3.40
CA ASN A 12 -11.60 2.28 -4.82
C ASN A 12 -11.18 3.70 -5.23
N PHE A 13 -10.28 3.79 -6.21
CA PHE A 13 -9.97 5.05 -6.86
C PHE A 13 -11.15 5.57 -7.66
N ASN A 14 -11.17 6.87 -7.90
CA ASN A 14 -11.96 7.54 -8.91
C ASN A 14 -11.07 8.49 -9.73
N GLU A 15 -11.54 8.98 -10.86
CA GLU A 15 -10.75 9.82 -11.77
C GLU A 15 -10.29 11.13 -11.12
N SER A 16 -11.03 11.66 -10.14
CA SER A 16 -10.67 12.90 -9.44
C SER A 16 -9.49 12.74 -8.46
N ASP A 17 -9.06 11.52 -8.19
CA ASP A 17 -7.94 11.25 -7.28
C ASP A 17 -6.56 11.47 -7.94
N VAL A 18 -6.49 11.59 -9.27
CA VAL A 18 -5.24 11.68 -10.04
C VAL A 18 -4.31 12.76 -9.52
N TYR A 19 -4.80 13.99 -9.40
CA TYR A 19 -3.95 15.11 -8.98
C TYR A 19 -3.46 14.97 -7.53
N ALA A 20 -4.32 14.53 -6.63
CA ALA A 20 -3.93 14.31 -5.23
C ALA A 20 -2.87 13.21 -5.09
N LEU A 21 -3.02 12.11 -5.85
CA LEU A 21 -2.02 11.04 -5.85
C LEU A 21 -0.72 11.49 -6.54
N TYR A 22 -0.80 12.26 -7.63
CA TYR A 22 0.37 12.85 -8.28
C TYR A 22 1.20 13.69 -7.31
N CYS A 23 0.59 14.54 -6.50
CA CYS A 23 1.30 15.34 -5.50
C CYS A 23 2.11 14.48 -4.51
N ILE A 24 1.68 13.25 -4.28
CA ILE A 24 2.39 12.30 -3.40
C ILE A 24 3.50 11.58 -4.17
N LEU A 25 3.16 10.98 -5.32
CA LEU A 25 4.09 10.15 -6.10
C LEU A 25 5.15 10.97 -6.87
N SER A 26 5.00 12.28 -6.99
CA SER A 26 6.01 13.19 -7.54
C SER A 26 7.09 13.56 -6.53
N SER A 27 6.92 13.22 -5.25
CA SER A 27 7.91 13.50 -4.20
C SER A 27 9.10 12.55 -4.31
N PRO A 28 10.33 13.06 -4.55
CA PRO A 28 11.53 12.21 -4.55
C PRO A 28 11.74 11.48 -3.22
N LYS A 29 11.35 12.08 -2.12
CA LYS A 29 11.50 11.51 -0.77
C LYS A 29 10.52 10.36 -0.53
N VAL A 30 9.29 10.48 -1.00
CA VAL A 30 8.29 9.40 -0.91
C VAL A 30 8.71 8.21 -1.77
N MET A 31 9.27 8.48 -2.95
CA MET A 31 9.61 7.48 -3.96
C MET A 31 11.05 6.97 -3.89
N GLU A 32 11.85 7.40 -2.91
CA GLU A 32 13.30 7.18 -2.83
C GLU A 32 13.75 5.73 -3.07
N TYR A 33 13.03 4.76 -2.53
CA TYR A 33 13.34 3.33 -2.66
C TYR A 33 12.30 2.52 -3.44
N ILE A 34 11.52 3.19 -4.27
CA ILE A 34 10.40 2.58 -4.99
C ILE A 34 10.69 2.64 -6.49
N GLU A 35 10.56 3.80 -7.09
CA GLU A 35 10.91 4.08 -8.48
C GLU A 35 11.03 5.61 -8.68
N PRO A 36 11.53 6.09 -9.84
CA PRO A 36 11.61 7.52 -10.09
C PRO A 36 10.26 8.23 -9.88
N PRO A 37 10.26 9.48 -9.37
CA PRO A 37 9.04 10.25 -9.15
C PRO A 37 8.14 10.29 -10.37
N PHE A 38 6.83 10.16 -10.15
CA PHE A 38 5.85 10.16 -11.22
C PHE A 38 5.59 11.56 -11.77
N THR A 39 5.29 11.64 -13.05
CA THR A 39 4.59 12.77 -13.66
C THR A 39 3.07 12.63 -13.41
N GLU A 40 2.31 13.71 -13.63
CA GLU A 40 0.85 13.65 -13.55
C GLU A 40 0.26 12.64 -14.54
N GLU A 41 0.77 12.63 -15.78
CA GLU A 41 0.36 11.68 -16.82
C GLU A 41 0.66 10.23 -16.39
N LYS A 42 1.84 9.95 -15.86
CA LYS A 42 2.17 8.61 -15.34
C LYS A 42 1.25 8.20 -14.18
N THR A 43 0.89 9.14 -13.32
CA THR A 43 -0.05 8.88 -12.21
C THR A 43 -1.45 8.54 -12.72
N LYS A 44 -1.92 9.28 -13.74
CA LYS A 44 -3.20 9.00 -14.40
C LYS A 44 -3.22 7.58 -14.98
N ILE A 45 -2.21 7.24 -15.79
CA ILE A 45 -2.07 5.89 -16.38
C ILE A 45 -1.99 4.81 -15.29
N PHE A 46 -1.28 5.07 -14.19
CA PHE A 46 -1.19 4.16 -13.07
C PHE A 46 -2.57 3.87 -12.45
N ILE A 47 -3.37 4.91 -12.19
CA ILE A 47 -4.73 4.76 -11.64
C ILE A 47 -5.64 4.03 -12.64
N GLU A 48 -5.60 4.40 -13.92
CA GLU A 48 -6.41 3.77 -14.96
C GLU A 48 -6.13 2.26 -15.07
N ASN A 49 -4.84 1.89 -15.08
CA ASN A 49 -4.43 0.50 -15.31
C ASN A 49 -4.45 -0.37 -14.08
N ASN A 50 -4.45 0.19 -12.86
CA ASN A 50 -4.35 -0.58 -11.63
C ASN A 50 -5.47 -0.31 -10.62
N GLY A 51 -6.09 0.85 -10.66
CA GLY A 51 -7.12 1.27 -9.71
C GLY A 51 -8.54 1.25 -10.24
N LEU A 52 -8.74 1.55 -11.54
CA LEU A 52 -10.05 1.68 -12.20
C LEU A 52 -10.45 0.44 -13.01
N ILE A 53 -9.71 -0.63 -12.92
CA ILE A 53 -10.03 -1.91 -13.58
C ILE A 53 -11.04 -2.72 -12.76
N PRO A 54 -11.73 -3.72 -13.35
CA PRO A 54 -12.74 -4.52 -12.65
C PRO A 54 -12.23 -5.24 -11.39
N SER A 55 -10.95 -5.67 -11.39
CA SER A 55 -10.27 -6.24 -10.24
C SER A 55 -9.07 -5.36 -9.87
N PRO A 56 -9.26 -4.29 -9.09
CA PRO A 56 -8.19 -3.37 -8.78
C PRO A 56 -7.02 -4.03 -8.06
N LEU A 57 -5.80 -3.61 -8.40
CA LEU A 57 -4.56 -4.01 -7.73
C LEU A 57 -4.18 -3.03 -6.62
N VAL A 58 -4.62 -1.77 -6.77
CA VAL A 58 -4.35 -0.67 -5.84
C VAL A 58 -5.63 0.07 -5.47
N TYR A 59 -5.61 0.66 -4.28
CA TYR A 59 -6.77 1.34 -3.69
C TYR A 59 -6.35 2.67 -3.11
N ALA A 60 -7.23 3.65 -3.19
CA ALA A 60 -7.03 4.96 -2.58
C ALA A 60 -7.01 4.86 -1.05
N LEU A 61 -6.08 5.58 -0.42
CA LEU A 61 -6.00 5.74 1.02
C LEU A 61 -6.41 7.16 1.38
N GLU A 62 -7.54 7.31 2.08
CA GLU A 62 -8.09 8.58 2.50
C GLU A 62 -7.98 8.75 4.01
N TYR A 63 -7.62 9.95 4.48
CA TYR A 63 -7.62 10.32 5.89
C TYR A 63 -8.99 10.88 6.27
N LYS A 64 -9.69 10.21 7.15
CA LYS A 64 -11.11 10.50 7.45
C LYS A 64 -11.36 11.88 8.04
N ASN A 65 -10.41 12.42 8.80
CA ASN A 65 -10.60 13.70 9.50
C ASN A 65 -10.77 14.90 8.56
N ASN A 66 -10.18 14.83 7.36
CA ASN A 66 -10.22 15.92 6.37
C ASN A 66 -10.60 15.46 4.96
N ASN A 67 -10.95 14.18 4.78
CA ASN A 67 -11.28 13.55 3.51
C ASN A 67 -10.19 13.71 2.43
N LYS A 68 -8.93 13.89 2.84
CA LYS A 68 -7.79 13.98 1.91
C LYS A 68 -7.31 12.60 1.51
N LEU A 69 -7.03 12.41 0.22
CA LEU A 69 -6.23 11.30 -0.24
C LEU A 69 -4.79 11.50 0.27
N ILE A 70 -4.29 10.53 1.02
CA ILE A 70 -2.96 10.58 1.65
C ILE A 70 -2.01 9.52 1.11
N GLY A 71 -2.44 8.73 0.14
CA GLY A 71 -1.63 7.69 -0.47
C GLY A 71 -2.45 6.63 -1.19
N HIS A 72 -1.83 5.49 -1.38
CA HIS A 72 -2.51 4.31 -1.89
C HIS A 72 -2.06 3.04 -1.18
N VAL A 73 -2.87 2.01 -1.31
CA VAL A 73 -2.65 0.67 -0.76
C VAL A 73 -2.60 -0.33 -1.90
N ILE A 74 -1.66 -1.26 -1.84
CA ILE A 74 -1.57 -2.42 -2.72
C ILE A 74 -2.31 -3.58 -2.05
N PHE A 75 -3.19 -4.25 -2.78
CA PHE A 75 -3.85 -5.47 -2.35
C PHE A 75 -4.31 -6.27 -3.55
N HIS A 76 -3.53 -7.25 -3.97
CA HIS A 76 -3.87 -8.11 -5.11
C HIS A 76 -3.29 -9.51 -4.94
N GLU A 77 -3.75 -10.45 -5.75
CA GLU A 77 -3.20 -11.79 -5.80
C GLU A 77 -1.74 -11.74 -6.27
N TYR A 78 -0.83 -12.27 -5.46
CA TYR A 78 0.58 -12.42 -5.77
C TYR A 78 0.83 -13.70 -6.56
N ASP A 79 0.22 -14.79 -6.09
CA ASP A 79 0.09 -16.07 -6.77
C ASP A 79 -1.14 -16.83 -6.23
N SER A 80 -1.35 -18.07 -6.68
CA SER A 80 -2.56 -18.86 -6.43
C SER A 80 -3.03 -18.95 -4.96
N LYS A 81 -2.24 -18.55 -3.99
CA LYS A 81 -2.57 -18.66 -2.54
C LYS A 81 -2.16 -17.45 -1.71
N ARG A 82 -1.33 -16.58 -2.27
CA ARG A 82 -0.75 -15.44 -1.56
C ARG A 82 -1.23 -14.13 -2.15
N TYR A 83 -1.40 -13.13 -1.31
CA TYR A 83 -1.73 -11.77 -1.71
C TYR A 83 -0.61 -10.81 -1.33
N GLU A 84 -0.26 -9.91 -2.22
CA GLU A 84 0.63 -8.82 -1.91
C GLU A 84 -0.13 -7.72 -1.20
N ILE A 85 0.48 -7.17 -0.15
CA ILE A 85 0.05 -5.95 0.51
C ILE A 85 1.21 -4.94 0.54
N GLY A 86 0.85 -3.68 0.37
CA GLY A 86 1.81 -2.58 0.44
C GLY A 86 1.08 -1.25 0.60
N TRP A 87 1.85 -0.20 0.80
CA TRP A 87 1.34 1.17 0.93
C TRP A 87 2.40 2.19 0.54
N ILE A 88 1.92 3.29 -0.06
CA ILE A 88 2.69 4.52 -0.19
C ILE A 88 1.86 5.62 0.48
N ILE A 89 2.49 6.35 1.41
CA ILE A 89 1.83 7.36 2.23
C ILE A 89 2.58 8.68 2.08
N SER A 90 1.83 9.77 1.95
CA SER A 90 2.37 11.14 1.95
C SER A 90 3.25 11.38 3.17
N GLU A 91 4.37 12.06 2.96
CA GLU A 91 5.35 12.39 3.99
C GLU A 91 4.73 13.11 5.20
N GLU A 92 3.71 13.96 4.98
CA GLU A 92 2.99 14.69 6.04
C GLU A 92 2.38 13.76 7.10
N TYR A 93 2.12 12.49 6.73
CA TYR A 93 1.49 11.50 7.59
C TYR A 93 2.45 10.43 8.11
N TRP A 94 3.75 10.59 7.90
CA TRP A 94 4.75 9.65 8.39
C TRP A 94 4.92 9.73 9.92
N ASN A 95 5.44 8.66 10.50
CA ASN A 95 5.73 8.54 11.94
C ASN A 95 4.53 8.72 12.88
N GLN A 96 3.32 8.55 12.37
CA GLN A 96 2.07 8.66 13.12
C GLN A 96 1.36 7.31 13.32
N GLY A 97 2.00 6.19 12.94
CA GLY A 97 1.45 4.84 13.09
C GLY A 97 0.40 4.45 12.05
N ILE A 98 0.18 5.27 11.00
CA ILE A 98 -0.83 4.99 9.97
C ILE A 98 -0.51 3.71 9.20
N ALA A 99 0.74 3.50 8.79
CA ALA A 99 1.14 2.29 8.08
C ALA A 99 0.86 1.01 8.90
N ASP A 100 1.11 1.04 10.20
CA ASP A 100 0.81 -0.08 11.11
C ASP A 100 -0.69 -0.35 11.23
N GLU A 101 -1.49 0.71 11.35
CA GLU A 101 -2.95 0.65 11.39
C GLU A 101 -3.52 0.02 10.12
N ILE A 102 -3.02 0.44 8.95
CA ILE A 102 -3.42 -0.09 7.64
C ILE A 102 -3.03 -1.56 7.52
N THR A 103 -1.79 -1.91 7.87
CA THR A 103 -1.28 -3.29 7.81
C THR A 103 -2.15 -4.23 8.62
N LYS A 104 -2.47 -3.88 9.87
CA LYS A 104 -3.37 -4.66 10.73
C LYS A 104 -4.76 -4.82 10.14
N SER A 105 -5.28 -3.77 9.53
CA SER A 105 -6.60 -3.80 8.89
C SER A 105 -6.62 -4.69 7.65
N LEU A 106 -5.55 -4.68 6.84
CA LEU A 106 -5.41 -5.57 5.70
C LEU A 106 -5.26 -7.04 6.12
N ILE A 107 -4.49 -7.32 7.18
CA ILE A 107 -4.38 -8.66 7.77
C ILE A 107 -5.75 -9.17 8.20
N ASN A 108 -6.52 -8.38 8.92
CA ASN A 108 -7.86 -8.74 9.37
C ASN A 108 -8.82 -8.95 8.19
N PHE A 109 -8.73 -8.13 7.16
CA PHE A 109 -9.53 -8.28 5.94
C PHE A 109 -9.17 -9.58 5.20
N ALA A 110 -7.87 -9.87 5.05
CA ALA A 110 -7.40 -11.08 4.40
C ALA A 110 -7.86 -12.36 5.13
N ARG A 111 -7.82 -12.36 6.47
CA ARG A 111 -8.36 -13.47 7.29
C ARG A 111 -9.85 -13.70 7.02
N LYS A 112 -10.64 -12.64 6.97
CA LYS A 112 -12.08 -12.73 6.65
C LYS A 112 -12.35 -13.25 5.24
N LYS A 113 -11.41 -13.04 4.33
CA LYS A 113 -11.45 -13.54 2.94
C LYS A 113 -10.87 -14.94 2.78
N LEU A 114 -10.39 -15.56 3.86
CA LEU A 114 -9.77 -16.89 3.87
C LEU A 114 -8.53 -16.97 2.95
N ILE A 115 -7.79 -15.86 2.83
CA ILE A 115 -6.52 -15.79 2.12
C ILE A 115 -5.49 -16.58 2.94
N HIS A 116 -4.65 -17.37 2.26
CA HIS A 116 -3.70 -18.25 2.93
C HIS A 116 -2.53 -17.48 3.55
N SER A 117 -1.92 -16.58 2.81
CA SER A 117 -0.83 -15.74 3.33
C SER A 117 -0.72 -14.39 2.63
N LEU A 118 -0.02 -13.48 3.29
CA LEU A 118 0.26 -12.13 2.79
C LEU A 118 1.75 -11.97 2.54
N ILE A 119 2.08 -11.24 1.47
CA ILE A 119 3.44 -10.89 1.06
C ILE A 119 3.62 -9.38 1.19
N ILE A 120 4.79 -8.97 1.68
CA ILE A 120 5.30 -7.60 1.59
C ILE A 120 6.63 -7.65 0.86
N GLU A 121 6.75 -6.92 -0.24
CA GLU A 121 8.02 -6.69 -0.92
C GLU A 121 8.56 -5.29 -0.60
N CYS A 122 9.84 -5.18 -0.33
CA CYS A 122 10.47 -3.88 -0.10
C CYS A 122 11.95 -3.88 -0.45
N ASP A 123 12.47 -2.70 -0.79
CA ASP A 123 13.91 -2.49 -0.93
C ASP A 123 14.60 -2.75 0.43
N PRO A 124 15.77 -3.41 0.47
CA PRO A 124 16.48 -3.70 1.72
C PRO A 124 16.89 -2.44 2.52
N ARG A 125 16.86 -1.27 1.92
CA ARG A 125 17.10 0.02 2.60
C ARG A 125 15.87 0.59 3.30
N GLN A 126 14.67 0.05 3.06
CA GLN A 126 13.41 0.50 3.68
C GLN A 126 13.27 -0.02 5.11
N ASN A 127 14.17 0.39 6.00
CA ASN A 127 14.23 -0.09 7.39
C ASN A 127 12.91 0.05 8.16
N LYS A 128 12.11 1.10 7.88
CA LYS A 128 10.82 1.30 8.55
C LYS A 128 9.80 0.24 8.13
N THR A 129 9.73 -0.08 6.83
CA THR A 129 8.87 -1.14 6.29
C THR A 129 9.28 -2.50 6.84
N ILE A 130 10.57 -2.81 6.86
CA ILE A 130 11.11 -4.05 7.42
C ILE A 130 10.72 -4.21 8.89
N LYS A 131 10.97 -3.20 9.72
CA LYS A 131 10.61 -3.23 11.15
C LYS A 131 9.11 -3.40 11.37
N LEU A 132 8.29 -2.74 10.55
CA LEU A 132 6.84 -2.84 10.62
C LEU A 132 6.37 -4.23 10.22
N SER A 133 6.93 -4.82 9.16
CA SER A 133 6.61 -6.18 8.72
C SER A 133 6.93 -7.21 9.82
N VAL A 134 8.13 -7.17 10.37
CA VAL A 134 8.54 -8.09 11.46
C VAL A 134 7.65 -7.92 12.69
N ARG A 135 7.34 -6.68 13.10
CA ARG A 135 6.45 -6.41 14.24
C ARG A 135 5.03 -6.96 14.04
N ASN A 136 4.55 -7.03 12.82
CA ASN A 136 3.24 -7.60 12.47
C ASN A 136 3.29 -9.10 12.18
N GLY A 137 4.42 -9.77 12.45
CA GLY A 137 4.56 -11.22 12.38
C GLY A 137 5.00 -11.77 11.04
N PHE A 138 5.33 -10.90 10.08
CA PHE A 138 5.91 -11.34 8.80
C PHE A 138 7.33 -11.86 9.00
N LYS A 139 7.68 -12.90 8.26
CA LYS A 139 9.01 -13.52 8.26
C LYS A 139 9.68 -13.35 6.92
N LEU A 140 10.96 -13.05 6.92
CA LEU A 140 11.77 -12.96 5.71
C LEU A 140 11.84 -14.32 5.01
N ILE A 141 11.48 -14.38 3.73
CA ILE A 141 11.56 -15.60 2.90
C ILE A 141 12.52 -15.46 1.73
N SER A 142 12.88 -14.22 1.35
CA SER A 142 13.89 -13.94 0.32
C SER A 142 14.52 -12.57 0.56
N ASP A 143 15.80 -12.42 0.26
CA ASP A 143 16.59 -11.19 0.42
C ASP A 143 17.52 -10.91 -0.78
N LYS A 144 17.13 -11.32 -1.97
CA LYS A 144 17.91 -11.15 -3.20
C LYS A 144 17.93 -9.67 -3.63
N GLU A 145 17.15 -9.31 -4.66
CA GLU A 145 17.03 -7.91 -5.12
C GLU A 145 16.09 -7.11 -4.20
N LEU A 146 14.95 -7.71 -3.86
CA LEU A 146 14.02 -7.20 -2.87
C LEU A 146 13.96 -8.13 -1.66
N CYS A 147 13.70 -7.56 -0.51
CA CYS A 147 13.32 -8.33 0.67
C CYS A 147 11.84 -8.72 0.53
N ILE A 148 11.57 -10.02 0.62
CA ILE A 148 10.22 -10.57 0.56
C ILE A 148 9.89 -11.13 1.94
N TYR A 149 8.84 -10.61 2.53
CA TYR A 149 8.31 -11.01 3.84
C TYR A 149 6.96 -11.69 3.68
N GLU A 150 6.74 -12.79 4.38
CA GLU A 150 5.48 -13.54 4.35
C GLU A 150 4.86 -13.67 5.75
N LEU A 151 3.54 -13.50 5.82
CA LEU A 151 2.70 -13.83 6.96
C LEU A 151 1.68 -14.88 6.56
N VAL A 152 1.78 -16.08 7.11
CA VAL A 152 0.74 -17.11 7.01
C VAL A 152 -0.39 -16.76 7.98
N LEU A 153 -1.65 -16.77 7.51
CA LEU A 153 -2.83 -16.24 8.22
C LEU A 153 -3.59 -17.28 9.05
#